data_474d29e8f82afb8d2ad923408011dab9
#
_entry.id   474d29e8f82afb8d2ad923408011dab9
#
_cell.length_a   1.000
_cell.length_b   1.000
_cell.length_c   1.000
_cell.angle_alpha   90.00
_cell.angle_beta   90.00
_cell.angle_gamma   90.00
#
_symmetry.space_group_name_H-M   'P 1'
#
loop_
_entity.id
_entity.type
_entity.pdbx_description
1 polymer ?
#
loop_
_entity_poly.entity_id
_entity_poly.type
_entity_poly.pdbx_seq_one_letter_code
_entity_poly.pdbx_strand_id
1 'polypeptide(L)'
;VERTAAEKPVVVSMGDYAASGGYWIATPARALFAEPTTLTGSIGVFALWFNTRGLFEDKIGITLDTVRTSPFADLMSGTASPNAAEQALLQRHIDTTYARFLGLVAESRKMTTARVDSLAQGRVWAGADAQRLGLVDSLGGLRAAVRYAARQADLEDGGYGMRTLPRPKSWTEQMSERMNARVAAWRMARSPQAAAVARAADALAALDAWQGRALAWLPPAYRLR
;
A
#
# COMPACT_ATOMS: atom_id res chain seq x y z
N VAL A 1 10.86 9.46 10.69
CA VAL A 1 10.15 9.91 11.90
C VAL A 1 11.04 9.69 13.12
N GLU A 2 11.46 8.48 13.43
CA GLU A 2 12.25 8.13 14.62
C GLU A 2 13.47 9.03 14.82
N ARG A 3 14.34 9.17 13.81
CA ARG A 3 15.53 10.05 13.87
C ARG A 3 15.18 11.51 14.16
N THR A 4 14.09 12.00 13.57
CA THR A 4 13.65 13.39 13.80
C THR A 4 13.00 13.53 15.17
N ALA A 5 12.27 12.52 15.63
CA ALA A 5 11.60 12.50 16.93
C ALA A 5 12.61 12.51 18.11
N ALA A 6 13.84 12.03 17.88
CA ALA A 6 14.92 12.12 18.85
C ALA A 6 15.44 13.55 19.08
N GLU A 7 15.28 14.44 18.09
CA GLU A 7 15.81 15.81 18.13
C GLU A 7 14.73 16.87 18.28
N LYS A 8 13.52 16.60 17.76
CA LYS A 8 12.41 17.57 17.67
C LYS A 8 11.08 16.89 17.94
N PRO A 9 10.08 17.61 18.49
CA PRO A 9 8.74 17.05 18.63
C PRO A 9 8.14 16.76 17.24
N VAL A 10 7.90 15.49 16.95
CA VAL A 10 7.19 15.04 15.76
C VAL A 10 5.76 14.66 16.15
N VAL A 11 4.80 15.26 15.51
CA VAL A 11 3.37 14.97 15.69
C VAL A 11 2.80 14.53 14.35
N VAL A 12 2.03 13.46 14.35
CA VAL A 12 1.37 12.96 13.15
C VAL A 12 -0.11 13.31 13.20
N SER A 13 -0.60 13.91 12.12
CA SER A 13 -2.02 14.05 11.84
C SER A 13 -2.41 13.07 10.76
N MET A 14 -3.24 12.11 11.09
CA MET A 14 -3.77 11.13 10.16
C MET A 14 -4.88 11.76 9.33
N GLY A 15 -4.87 11.53 8.01
CA GLY A 15 -5.99 11.90 7.13
C GLY A 15 -7.10 10.85 7.18
N ASP A 16 -7.76 10.62 6.04
CA ASP A 16 -8.83 9.62 5.95
C ASP A 16 -8.32 8.20 6.24
N TYR A 17 -7.07 7.92 5.85
CA TYR A 17 -6.41 6.61 6.01
C TYR A 17 -5.00 6.78 6.58
N ALA A 18 -4.70 6.05 7.63
CA ALA A 18 -3.34 5.86 8.16
C ALA A 18 -3.23 4.46 8.78
N ALA A 19 -3.34 3.44 7.94
CA ALA A 19 -3.41 2.04 8.34
C ALA A 19 -2.18 1.26 7.84
N SER A 20 -1.89 0.10 8.44
CA SER A 20 -0.78 -0.78 8.06
C SER A 20 0.56 -0.03 8.04
N GLY A 21 1.24 0.04 6.91
CA GLY A 21 2.48 0.82 6.75
C GLY A 21 2.35 2.29 7.11
N GLY A 22 1.17 2.91 6.90
CA GLY A 22 0.89 4.28 7.33
C GLY A 22 0.89 4.43 8.85
N TYR A 23 0.30 3.46 9.56
CA TYR A 23 0.35 3.41 11.02
C TYR A 23 1.78 3.12 11.51
N TRP A 24 2.50 2.19 10.85
CA TRP A 24 3.89 1.88 11.17
C TRP A 24 4.78 3.12 11.13
N ILE A 25 4.71 3.91 10.06
CA ILE A 25 5.51 5.13 9.91
C ILE A 25 5.14 6.17 10.98
N ALA A 26 3.86 6.24 11.35
CA ALA A 26 3.36 7.19 12.35
C ALA A 26 3.79 6.83 13.77
N THR A 27 3.90 5.54 14.08
CA THR A 27 4.09 5.01 15.44
C THR A 27 5.21 5.66 16.25
N PRO A 28 6.41 5.98 15.71
CA PRO A 28 7.48 6.61 16.48
C PRO A 28 7.25 8.11 16.79
N ALA A 29 6.14 8.69 16.38
CA ALA A 29 5.85 10.08 16.68
C ALA A 29 5.47 10.27 18.15
N ARG A 30 5.71 11.49 18.66
CA ARG A 30 5.37 11.88 20.03
C ARG A 30 3.87 11.85 20.31
N ALA A 31 3.06 12.16 19.31
CA ALA A 31 1.60 12.08 19.39
C ALA A 31 0.99 11.80 18.01
N LEU A 32 -0.08 11.01 18.03
CA LEU A 32 -0.89 10.66 16.88
C LEU A 32 -2.28 11.29 17.00
N PHE A 33 -2.66 12.08 16.00
CA PHE A 33 -3.98 12.67 15.87
C PHE A 33 -4.75 12.02 14.73
N ALA A 34 -6.01 11.72 14.94
CA ALA A 34 -6.92 11.18 13.93
C ALA A 34 -8.30 11.83 14.05
N GLU A 35 -9.00 11.98 12.93
CA GLU A 35 -10.42 12.30 12.97
C GLU A 35 -11.23 11.08 13.45
N PRO A 36 -12.42 11.23 14.01
CA PRO A 36 -13.22 10.11 14.51
C PRO A 36 -13.47 9.01 13.48
N THR A 37 -13.55 9.38 12.21
CA THR A 37 -13.80 8.49 11.05
C THR A 37 -12.55 8.02 10.32
N THR A 38 -11.36 8.49 10.70
CA THR A 38 -10.09 8.02 10.13
C THR A 38 -9.99 6.49 10.23
N LEU A 39 -9.66 5.84 9.13
CA LEU A 39 -9.35 4.41 9.15
C LEU A 39 -7.87 4.20 9.48
N THR A 40 -7.61 3.51 10.59
CA THR A 40 -6.25 3.30 11.12
C THR A 40 -6.05 1.88 11.66
N GLY A 41 -4.93 1.62 12.33
CA GLY A 41 -4.58 0.28 12.77
C GLY A 41 -4.10 -0.58 11.61
N SER A 42 -4.84 -1.65 11.26
CA SER A 42 -4.41 -2.67 10.29
C SER A 42 -2.98 -3.14 10.60
N ILE A 43 -2.71 -3.37 11.90
CA ILE A 43 -1.43 -3.88 12.40
C ILE A 43 -1.39 -5.37 12.07
N GLY A 44 -0.81 -5.67 10.91
CA GLY A 44 -0.78 -7.01 10.36
C GLY A 44 0.08 -7.08 9.11
N VAL A 45 0.41 -8.29 8.71
CA VAL A 45 1.19 -8.59 7.51
C VAL A 45 0.53 -9.74 6.78
N PHE A 46 0.36 -9.62 5.49
CA PHE A 46 -0.06 -10.72 4.63
C PHE A 46 0.74 -10.68 3.32
N ALA A 47 0.84 -11.82 2.66
CA ALA A 47 1.37 -11.91 1.32
C ALA A 47 0.32 -12.52 0.40
N LEU A 48 0.23 -11.99 -0.82
CA LEU A 48 -0.63 -12.52 -1.86
C LEU A 48 0.26 -13.08 -2.96
N TRP A 49 -0.02 -14.30 -3.37
CA TRP A 49 0.71 -14.99 -4.41
C TRP A 49 -0.20 -15.29 -5.59
N PHE A 50 0.25 -14.95 -6.79
CA PHE A 50 -0.44 -15.32 -8.02
C PHE A 50 0.36 -16.38 -8.76
N ASN A 51 -0.29 -17.47 -9.15
CA ASN A 51 0.26 -18.45 -10.06
C ASN A 51 -0.43 -18.32 -11.42
N THR A 52 0.30 -17.81 -12.39
CA THR A 52 -0.23 -17.56 -13.74
C THR A 52 0.09 -18.68 -14.74
N ARG A 53 0.76 -19.75 -14.30
CA ARG A 53 1.19 -20.87 -15.18
C ARG A 53 0.02 -21.45 -15.97
N GLY A 54 -1.07 -21.82 -15.31
CA GLY A 54 -2.22 -22.39 -15.99
C GLY A 54 -2.87 -21.44 -17.02
N LEU A 55 -2.83 -20.12 -16.75
CA LEU A 55 -3.28 -19.14 -17.72
C LEU A 55 -2.39 -19.19 -19.00
N PHE A 56 -1.08 -19.18 -18.83
CA PHE A 56 -0.15 -19.19 -19.95
C PHE A 56 -0.18 -20.53 -20.70
N GLU A 57 -0.05 -21.65 -20.01
CA GLU A 57 0.07 -22.98 -20.64
C GLU A 57 -1.28 -23.47 -21.19
N ASP A 58 -2.37 -23.41 -20.38
CA ASP A 58 -3.65 -24.04 -20.76
C ASP A 58 -4.54 -23.14 -21.61
N LYS A 59 -4.43 -21.81 -21.48
CA LYS A 59 -5.33 -20.86 -22.14
C LYS A 59 -4.69 -20.10 -23.27
N ILE A 60 -3.40 -19.79 -23.18
CA ILE A 60 -2.68 -18.99 -24.16
C ILE A 60 -1.77 -19.87 -25.02
N GLY A 61 -1.42 -21.08 -24.57
CA GLY A 61 -0.53 -22.01 -25.28
C GLY A 61 0.95 -21.60 -25.22
N ILE A 62 1.35 -20.85 -24.20
CA ILE A 62 2.74 -20.43 -23.99
C ILE A 62 3.35 -21.32 -22.92
N THR A 63 4.35 -22.12 -23.27
CA THR A 63 5.16 -22.87 -22.30
C THR A 63 6.26 -21.98 -21.73
N LEU A 64 6.46 -22.08 -20.42
CA LEU A 64 7.48 -21.34 -19.69
C LEU A 64 8.60 -22.31 -19.29
N ASP A 65 9.80 -22.04 -19.75
CA ASP A 65 11.02 -22.71 -19.31
C ASP A 65 11.80 -21.80 -18.38
N THR A 66 12.44 -22.36 -17.33
CA THR A 66 13.09 -21.60 -16.28
C THR A 66 14.52 -22.09 -16.07
N VAL A 67 15.47 -21.21 -16.30
CA VAL A 67 16.89 -21.41 -15.91
C VAL A 67 17.13 -20.71 -14.59
N ARG A 68 17.55 -21.44 -13.57
CA ARG A 68 17.77 -20.93 -12.21
C ARG A 68 19.24 -20.88 -11.87
N THR A 69 19.70 -19.78 -11.29
CA THR A 69 21.06 -19.62 -10.76
C THR A 69 21.14 -19.92 -9.26
N SER A 70 20.01 -20.02 -8.59
CA SER A 70 19.90 -20.37 -7.17
C SER A 70 18.54 -21.02 -6.87
N PRO A 71 18.38 -21.74 -5.73
CA PRO A 71 17.15 -22.42 -5.38
C PRO A 71 15.89 -21.55 -5.28
N PHE A 72 16.06 -20.24 -5.00
CA PHE A 72 14.96 -19.29 -4.81
C PHE A 72 14.93 -18.18 -5.87
N ALA A 73 15.61 -18.36 -7.00
CA ALA A 73 15.75 -17.31 -8.02
C ALA A 73 14.43 -16.90 -8.67
N ASP A 74 13.46 -17.80 -8.72
CA ASP A 74 12.14 -17.60 -9.34
C ASP A 74 11.00 -17.42 -8.33
N LEU A 75 11.31 -17.32 -7.03
CA LEU A 75 10.31 -17.17 -5.96
C LEU A 75 9.27 -16.09 -6.23
N MET A 76 9.66 -14.98 -6.86
CA MET A 76 8.76 -13.86 -7.16
C MET A 76 8.30 -13.82 -8.62
N SER A 77 8.53 -14.85 -9.39
CA SER A 77 8.18 -14.86 -10.84
C SER A 77 6.68 -14.88 -11.12
N GLY A 78 5.87 -15.42 -10.20
CA GLY A 78 4.43 -15.61 -10.40
C GLY A 78 4.07 -16.69 -11.41
N THR A 79 5.06 -17.44 -11.91
CA THR A 79 4.87 -18.51 -12.90
C THR A 79 4.73 -19.90 -12.31
N ALA A 80 4.92 -20.03 -11.01
CA ALA A 80 4.74 -21.28 -10.27
C ALA A 80 4.24 -21.01 -8.85
N SER A 81 3.62 -22.00 -8.25
CA SER A 81 3.32 -21.97 -6.81
C SER A 81 4.61 -22.20 -6.01
N PRO A 82 4.82 -21.47 -4.90
CA PRO A 82 5.97 -21.68 -4.05
C PRO A 82 6.01 -23.13 -3.53
N ASN A 83 7.18 -23.74 -3.55
CA ASN A 83 7.41 -25.03 -2.92
C ASN A 83 7.46 -24.91 -1.39
N ALA A 84 7.54 -26.04 -0.66
CA ALA A 84 7.51 -26.04 0.80
C ALA A 84 8.65 -25.21 1.45
N ALA A 85 9.85 -25.21 0.86
CA ALA A 85 10.98 -24.43 1.37
C ALA A 85 10.76 -22.92 1.14
N GLU A 86 10.23 -22.56 -0.02
CA GLU A 86 9.86 -21.20 -0.38
C GLU A 86 8.71 -20.66 0.50
N GLN A 87 7.67 -21.49 0.71
CA GLN A 87 6.59 -21.16 1.63
C GLN A 87 7.11 -20.93 3.07
N ALA A 88 7.99 -21.79 3.57
CA ALA A 88 8.60 -21.62 4.88
C ALA A 88 9.46 -20.35 4.97
N LEU A 89 10.15 -19.96 3.89
CA LEU A 89 10.90 -18.71 3.83
C LEU A 89 9.96 -17.50 3.89
N LEU A 90 8.90 -17.50 3.08
CA LEU A 90 7.90 -16.42 3.06
C LEU A 90 7.21 -16.31 4.41
N GLN A 91 6.80 -17.42 5.03
CA GLN A 91 6.15 -17.43 6.34
C GLN A 91 7.07 -16.83 7.41
N ARG A 92 8.35 -17.22 7.47
CA ARG A 92 9.32 -16.62 8.41
C ARG A 92 9.46 -15.12 8.19
N HIS A 93 9.44 -14.66 6.95
CA HIS A 93 9.50 -13.22 6.65
C HIS A 93 8.26 -12.49 7.17
N ILE A 94 7.08 -13.05 6.96
CA ILE A 94 5.79 -12.51 7.47
C ILE A 94 5.82 -12.46 8.99
N ASP A 95 6.17 -13.57 9.66
CA ASP A 95 6.20 -13.68 11.12
C ASP A 95 7.19 -12.69 11.74
N THR A 96 8.39 -12.57 11.15
CA THR A 96 9.41 -11.62 11.61
C THR A 96 8.95 -10.18 11.45
N THR A 97 8.33 -9.86 10.32
CA THR A 97 7.81 -8.51 10.05
C THR A 97 6.66 -8.17 10.99
N TYR A 98 5.76 -9.13 11.25
CA TYR A 98 4.66 -8.95 12.18
C TYR A 98 5.16 -8.75 13.61
N ALA A 99 6.08 -9.59 14.08
CA ALA A 99 6.68 -9.45 15.41
C ALA A 99 7.38 -8.09 15.59
N ARG A 100 8.08 -7.61 14.56
CA ARG A 100 8.68 -6.28 14.57
C ARG A 100 7.63 -5.17 14.64
N PHE A 101 6.53 -5.30 13.92
CA PHE A 101 5.44 -4.32 13.97
C PHE A 101 4.79 -4.28 15.36
N LEU A 102 4.48 -5.45 15.92
CA LEU A 102 3.95 -5.54 17.30
C LEU A 102 4.91 -4.89 18.31
N GLY A 103 6.22 -5.17 18.21
CA GLY A 103 7.23 -4.60 19.10
C GLY A 103 7.28 -3.08 19.02
N LEU A 104 7.30 -2.52 17.81
CA LEU A 104 7.31 -1.08 17.57
C LEU A 104 6.07 -0.38 18.18
N VAL A 105 4.90 -0.97 17.99
CA VAL A 105 3.66 -0.43 18.55
C VAL A 105 3.65 -0.56 20.07
N ALA A 106 4.08 -1.71 20.62
CA ALA A 106 4.15 -1.96 22.04
C ALA A 106 5.03 -0.92 22.75
N GLU A 107 6.21 -0.66 22.21
CA GLU A 107 7.14 0.36 22.70
C GLU A 107 6.52 1.76 22.66
N SER A 108 6.01 2.16 21.50
CA SER A 108 5.45 3.50 21.30
C SER A 108 4.18 3.76 22.12
N ARG A 109 3.31 2.76 22.23
CA ARG A 109 2.04 2.88 22.98
C ARG A 109 2.15 2.47 24.45
N LYS A 110 3.36 2.09 24.91
CA LYS A 110 3.62 1.62 26.29
C LYS A 110 2.69 0.47 26.69
N MET A 111 2.48 -0.45 25.76
CA MET A 111 1.65 -1.65 25.92
C MET A 111 2.53 -2.90 25.89
N THR A 112 2.02 -4.01 26.42
CA THR A 112 2.65 -5.31 26.18
C THR A 112 2.39 -5.77 24.74
N THR A 113 3.32 -6.53 24.16
CA THR A 113 3.14 -7.12 22.82
C THR A 113 1.88 -7.99 22.74
N ALA A 114 1.55 -8.72 23.81
CA ALA A 114 0.32 -9.50 23.89
C ALA A 114 -0.94 -8.61 23.83
N ARG A 115 -0.91 -7.44 24.49
CA ARG A 115 -2.02 -6.47 24.40
C ARG A 115 -2.13 -5.91 23.00
N VAL A 116 -1.02 -5.53 22.38
CA VAL A 116 -1.02 -5.04 21.00
C VAL A 116 -1.54 -6.13 20.05
N ASP A 117 -1.08 -7.37 20.16
CA ASP A 117 -1.54 -8.49 19.34
C ASP A 117 -3.06 -8.70 19.46
N SER A 118 -3.63 -8.59 20.67
CA SER A 118 -5.08 -8.69 20.87
C SER A 118 -5.88 -7.60 20.15
N LEU A 119 -5.27 -6.46 19.82
CA LEU A 119 -5.86 -5.35 19.05
C LEU A 119 -5.48 -5.36 17.58
N ALA A 120 -4.42 -6.09 17.23
CA ALA A 120 -3.81 -6.17 15.92
C ALA A 120 -4.49 -7.22 15.02
N GLN A 121 -3.74 -8.18 14.51
CA GLN A 121 -4.21 -9.26 13.62
C GLN A 121 -4.87 -8.70 12.35
N GLY A 122 -4.33 -7.58 11.84
CA GLY A 122 -4.81 -6.92 10.63
C GLY A 122 -6.13 -6.14 10.80
N ARG A 123 -6.69 -6.04 12.01
CA ARG A 123 -7.94 -5.31 12.23
C ARG A 123 -7.78 -3.82 11.95
N VAL A 124 -8.77 -3.28 11.27
CA VAL A 124 -8.90 -1.84 10.99
C VAL A 124 -9.82 -1.23 12.04
N TRP A 125 -9.45 -0.06 12.55
CA TRP A 125 -10.20 0.68 13.55
C TRP A 125 -10.57 2.05 13.04
N ALA A 126 -11.76 2.54 13.40
CA ALA A 126 -12.07 3.96 13.27
C ALA A 126 -11.25 4.77 14.27
N GLY A 127 -10.92 6.02 13.95
CA GLY A 127 -10.11 6.88 14.82
C GLY A 127 -10.65 6.99 16.24
N ALA A 128 -12.00 7.08 16.39
CA ALA A 128 -12.65 7.10 17.70
C ALA A 128 -12.38 5.82 18.50
N ASP A 129 -12.42 4.66 17.86
CA ASP A 129 -12.13 3.38 18.49
C ASP A 129 -10.64 3.24 18.78
N ALA A 130 -9.80 3.63 17.84
CA ALA A 130 -8.35 3.61 18.00
C ALA A 130 -7.89 4.47 19.19
N GLN A 131 -8.52 5.61 19.41
CA GLN A 131 -8.26 6.42 20.60
C GLN A 131 -8.67 5.71 21.89
N ARG A 132 -9.87 5.13 21.95
CA ARG A 132 -10.33 4.37 23.14
C ARG A 132 -9.43 3.18 23.45
N LEU A 133 -8.84 2.57 22.42
CA LEU A 133 -7.93 1.44 22.54
C LEU A 133 -6.48 1.86 22.83
N GLY A 134 -6.17 3.16 22.83
CA GLY A 134 -4.83 3.68 23.06
C GLY A 134 -3.89 3.60 21.85
N LEU A 135 -4.43 3.33 20.66
CA LEU A 135 -3.67 3.31 19.39
C LEU A 135 -3.46 4.72 18.82
N VAL A 136 -4.30 5.68 19.20
CA VAL A 136 -4.24 7.10 18.82
C VAL A 136 -4.32 7.93 20.09
N ASP A 137 -3.56 9.04 20.16
CA ASP A 137 -3.48 9.86 21.37
C ASP A 137 -4.66 10.83 21.49
N SER A 138 -5.10 11.43 20.40
CA SER A 138 -6.15 12.45 20.41
C SER A 138 -6.98 12.46 19.13
N LEU A 139 -8.26 12.77 19.29
CA LEU A 139 -9.10 13.09 18.16
C LEU A 139 -8.87 14.55 17.70
N GLY A 140 -8.85 14.74 16.40
CA GLY A 140 -8.71 16.04 15.74
C GLY A 140 -7.82 15.99 14.52
N GLY A 141 -8.04 16.95 13.62
CA GLY A 141 -7.32 17.07 12.37
C GLY A 141 -6.01 17.85 12.47
N LEU A 142 -5.48 18.22 11.31
CA LEU A 142 -4.18 18.89 11.16
C LEU A 142 -4.03 20.13 12.06
N ARG A 143 -5.07 20.94 12.21
CA ARG A 143 -5.01 22.15 13.04
C ARG A 143 -4.78 21.82 14.53
N ALA A 144 -5.38 20.74 15.03
CA ALA A 144 -5.19 20.29 16.39
C ALA A 144 -3.76 19.77 16.60
N ALA A 145 -3.26 19.00 15.65
CA ALA A 145 -1.90 18.47 15.65
C ALA A 145 -0.85 19.61 15.61
N VAL A 146 -1.05 20.62 14.78
CA VAL A 146 -0.16 21.79 14.69
C VAL A 146 -0.13 22.57 16.01
N ARG A 147 -1.29 22.86 16.62
CA ARG A 147 -1.34 23.52 17.92
C ARG A 147 -0.64 22.70 19.01
N TYR A 148 -0.84 21.38 18.99
CA TYR A 148 -0.15 20.50 19.92
C TYR A 148 1.37 20.54 19.71
N ALA A 149 1.84 20.47 18.47
CA ALA A 149 3.27 20.55 18.15
C ALA A 149 3.89 21.89 18.57
N ALA A 150 3.18 23.02 18.36
CA ALA A 150 3.62 24.34 18.79
C ALA A 150 3.82 24.38 20.32
N ARG A 151 2.83 23.89 21.08
CA ARG A 151 2.95 23.82 22.55
C ARG A 151 4.09 22.92 23.03
N GLN A 152 4.38 21.82 22.30
CA GLN A 152 5.51 20.94 22.63
C GLN A 152 6.88 21.57 22.31
N ALA A 153 6.89 22.65 21.54
CA ALA A 153 8.07 23.44 21.20
C ALA A 153 8.12 24.78 21.95
N ASP A 154 7.28 24.97 22.98
CA ASP A 154 7.14 26.20 23.78
C ASP A 154 6.86 27.45 22.93
N LEU A 155 6.10 27.28 21.83
CA LEU A 155 5.68 28.38 20.96
C LEU A 155 4.26 28.82 21.32
N GLU A 156 4.05 30.14 21.40
CA GLU A 156 2.72 30.71 21.62
C GLU A 156 1.81 30.54 20.41
N ASP A 157 0.49 30.46 20.66
CA ASP A 157 -0.51 30.38 19.59
C ASP A 157 -0.42 31.63 18.67
N GLY A 158 -0.13 31.40 17.39
CA GLY A 158 0.08 32.43 16.39
C GLY A 158 1.49 33.03 16.31
N GLY A 159 2.39 32.66 17.23
CA GLY A 159 3.79 33.12 17.26
C GLY A 159 4.75 32.31 16.37
N TYR A 160 4.23 31.48 15.44
CA TYR A 160 5.07 30.63 14.60
C TYR A 160 4.68 30.68 13.12
N GLY A 161 5.69 30.54 12.27
CA GLY A 161 5.49 30.38 10.84
C GLY A 161 5.36 28.91 10.42
N MET A 162 4.44 28.63 9.49
CA MET A 162 4.28 27.29 8.91
C MET A 162 5.00 27.18 7.56
N ARG A 163 5.79 26.13 7.39
CA ARG A 163 6.41 25.79 6.11
C ARG A 163 5.93 24.41 5.65
N THR A 164 5.23 24.38 4.54
CA THR A 164 4.78 23.12 3.92
C THR A 164 5.90 22.49 3.11
N LEU A 165 6.16 21.18 3.35
CA LEU A 165 7.12 20.37 2.59
C LEU A 165 6.46 19.04 2.21
N PRO A 166 6.69 18.51 0.98
CA PRO A 166 7.37 19.18 -0.13
C PRO A 166 6.64 20.46 -0.52
N ARG A 167 7.37 21.41 -1.12
CA ARG A 167 6.75 22.67 -1.57
C ARG A 167 5.59 22.36 -2.54
N PRO A 168 4.40 22.95 -2.35
CA PRO A 168 3.32 22.81 -3.31
C PRO A 168 3.80 23.20 -4.72
N LYS A 169 3.54 22.34 -5.68
CA LYS A 169 3.88 22.62 -7.08
C LYS A 169 3.11 23.84 -7.56
N SER A 170 3.77 24.73 -8.28
CA SER A 170 3.12 25.87 -8.92
C SER A 170 2.09 25.39 -9.95
N TRP A 171 1.15 26.25 -10.31
CA TRP A 171 0.16 25.93 -11.34
C TRP A 171 0.83 25.57 -12.68
N THR A 172 1.91 26.25 -13.04
CA THR A 172 2.69 25.97 -14.25
C THR A 172 3.37 24.61 -14.24
N GLU A 173 3.93 24.19 -13.09
CA GLU A 173 4.52 22.87 -12.89
C GLU A 173 3.46 21.76 -13.01
N GLN A 174 2.28 21.96 -12.37
CA GLN A 174 1.18 21.01 -12.47
C GLN A 174 0.66 20.87 -13.91
N MET A 175 0.56 21.99 -14.65
CA MET A 175 0.13 21.99 -16.05
C MET A 175 1.16 21.28 -16.93
N SER A 176 2.45 21.55 -16.74
CA SER A 176 3.52 20.89 -17.51
C SER A 176 3.54 19.38 -17.26
N GLU A 177 3.35 18.93 -16.02
CA GLU A 177 3.27 17.51 -15.70
C GLU A 177 2.06 16.84 -16.34
N ARG A 178 0.87 17.49 -16.29
CA ARG A 178 -0.32 16.98 -16.97
C ARG A 178 -0.12 16.88 -18.49
N MET A 179 0.52 17.88 -19.09
CA MET A 179 0.87 17.84 -20.52
C MET A 179 1.87 16.71 -20.82
N ASN A 180 2.94 16.59 -20.04
CA ASN A 180 3.93 15.53 -20.20
C ASN A 180 3.32 14.13 -20.02
N ALA A 181 2.42 13.96 -19.01
CA ALA A 181 1.70 12.71 -18.83
C ALA A 181 0.80 12.37 -20.03
N ARG A 182 0.10 13.37 -20.59
CA ARG A 182 -0.72 13.18 -21.81
C ARG A 182 0.13 12.83 -23.02
N VAL A 183 1.27 13.50 -23.19
CA VAL A 183 2.22 13.18 -24.30
C VAL A 183 2.82 11.79 -24.11
N ALA A 184 3.17 11.40 -22.89
CA ALA A 184 3.67 10.06 -22.58
C ALA A 184 2.59 9.00 -22.84
N ALA A 185 1.36 9.22 -22.38
CA ALA A 185 0.21 8.34 -22.65
C ALA A 185 -0.06 8.22 -24.16
N TRP A 186 0.00 9.33 -24.90
CA TRP A 186 -0.17 9.34 -26.35
C TRP A 186 0.95 8.58 -27.07
N ARG A 187 2.22 8.73 -26.62
CA ARG A 187 3.35 7.95 -27.15
C ARG A 187 3.21 6.46 -26.84
N MET A 188 2.82 6.13 -25.59
CA MET A 188 2.55 4.75 -25.21
C MET A 188 1.41 4.14 -26.02
N ALA A 189 0.30 4.85 -26.20
CA ALA A 189 -0.84 4.36 -27.00
C ALA A 189 -0.48 4.05 -28.48
N ARG A 190 0.58 4.64 -28.99
CA ARG A 190 1.09 4.37 -30.34
C ARG A 190 2.23 3.36 -30.42
N SER A 191 2.65 2.83 -29.27
CA SER A 191 3.68 1.79 -29.24
C SER A 191 3.12 0.42 -29.64
N PRO A 192 3.89 -0.44 -30.31
CA PRO A 192 3.46 -1.81 -30.60
C PRO A 192 3.08 -2.61 -29.37
N GLN A 193 3.73 -2.33 -28.24
CA GLN A 193 3.43 -2.96 -26.94
C GLN A 193 2.06 -2.54 -26.41
N ALA A 194 1.68 -1.28 -26.53
CA ALA A 194 0.35 -0.83 -26.10
C ALA A 194 -0.76 -1.44 -26.96
N ALA A 195 -0.53 -1.61 -28.26
CA ALA A 195 -1.48 -2.31 -29.12
C ALA A 195 -1.63 -3.80 -28.75
N ALA A 196 -0.57 -4.43 -28.23
CA ALA A 196 -0.64 -5.79 -27.70
C ALA A 196 -1.39 -5.85 -26.37
N VAL A 197 -1.11 -4.92 -25.45
CA VAL A 197 -1.81 -4.80 -24.16
C VAL A 197 -3.29 -4.48 -24.36
N ALA A 198 -3.63 -3.56 -25.26
CA ALA A 198 -5.03 -3.24 -25.57
C ALA A 198 -5.78 -4.47 -26.12
N ARG A 199 -5.16 -5.23 -27.03
CA ARG A 199 -5.75 -6.48 -27.54
C ARG A 199 -5.93 -7.53 -26.45
N ALA A 200 -4.99 -7.64 -25.51
CA ALA A 200 -5.12 -8.54 -24.37
C ALA A 200 -6.23 -8.08 -23.40
N ALA A 201 -6.35 -6.78 -23.16
CA ALA A 201 -7.43 -6.22 -22.35
C ALA A 201 -8.80 -6.41 -23.00
N ASP A 202 -8.92 -6.21 -24.31
CA ASP A 202 -10.14 -6.48 -25.06
C ASP A 202 -10.52 -7.98 -25.04
N ALA A 203 -9.53 -8.86 -25.13
CA ALA A 203 -9.74 -10.30 -24.98
C ALA A 203 -10.21 -10.68 -23.57
N LEU A 204 -9.65 -10.07 -22.52
CA LEU A 204 -10.09 -10.27 -21.14
C LEU A 204 -11.49 -9.70 -20.89
N ALA A 205 -11.80 -8.53 -21.38
CA ALA A 205 -13.14 -7.93 -21.29
C ALA A 205 -14.20 -8.78 -22.04
N ALA A 206 -13.81 -9.39 -23.16
CA ALA A 206 -14.65 -10.35 -23.87
C ALA A 206 -14.89 -11.62 -23.03
N LEU A 207 -13.90 -12.10 -22.26
CA LEU A 207 -14.07 -13.23 -21.34
C LEU A 207 -15.00 -12.89 -20.17
N ASP A 208 -14.93 -11.67 -19.64
CA ASP A 208 -15.79 -11.21 -18.55
C ASP A 208 -17.27 -11.10 -18.98
N ALA A 209 -17.51 -10.72 -20.25
CA ALA A 209 -18.85 -10.73 -20.85
C ALA A 209 -19.44 -12.14 -21.06
N TRP A 210 -18.62 -13.19 -20.82
CA TRP A 210 -18.99 -14.59 -21.02
C TRP A 210 -19.49 -15.30 -19.75
N GLN A 211 -19.46 -14.66 -18.60
CA GLN A 211 -19.97 -15.25 -17.36
C GLN A 211 -21.46 -15.59 -17.50
N GLY A 212 -21.73 -16.83 -17.88
CA GLY A 212 -23.06 -17.44 -17.88
C GLY A 212 -23.80 -17.55 -19.22
N ARG A 213 -23.15 -17.34 -20.37
CA ARG A 213 -23.75 -17.55 -21.69
C ARG A 213 -22.93 -18.50 -22.56
N ALA A 214 -23.55 -19.61 -22.96
CA ALA A 214 -22.99 -20.50 -23.99
C ALA A 214 -23.16 -19.81 -25.35
N LEU A 215 -22.13 -19.19 -25.88
CA LEU A 215 -22.09 -18.59 -27.20
C LEU A 215 -20.84 -19.12 -27.94
N ALA A 216 -21.05 -19.63 -29.16
CA ALA A 216 -19.94 -19.91 -30.07
C ALA A 216 -19.37 -18.57 -30.58
N TRP A 217 -18.24 -18.15 -30.06
CA TRP A 217 -17.54 -16.95 -30.49
C TRP A 217 -16.22 -17.30 -31.18
N LEU A 218 -16.04 -16.79 -32.38
CA LEU A 218 -14.77 -16.83 -33.07
C LEU A 218 -14.10 -15.45 -32.92
N PRO A 219 -12.87 -15.40 -32.40
CA PRO A 219 -12.10 -14.17 -32.35
C PRO A 219 -12.08 -13.49 -33.72
N PRO A 220 -12.05 -12.14 -33.78
CA PRO A 220 -12.10 -11.40 -35.05
C PRO A 220 -11.00 -11.80 -36.07
N ALA A 221 -9.88 -12.34 -35.58
CA ALA A 221 -8.78 -12.85 -36.37
C ALA A 221 -9.12 -14.14 -37.19
N TYR A 222 -10.22 -14.84 -36.82
CA TYR A 222 -10.65 -16.09 -37.46
C TYR A 222 -11.98 -15.98 -38.20
N ARG A 223 -12.47 -14.76 -38.46
CA ARG A 223 -13.61 -14.61 -39.37
C ARG A 223 -13.17 -14.98 -40.75
N LEU A 224 -13.63 -16.12 -41.22
CA LEU A 224 -13.49 -16.53 -42.63
C LEU A 224 -14.08 -15.42 -43.51
N ARG A 225 -13.33 -15.02 -44.52
CA ARG A 225 -13.80 -14.12 -45.59
C ARG A 225 -14.77 -14.85 -46.51
#